data_6649d03abffba5991d883c943c031adc
#
_entry.id   6649d03abffba5991d883c943c031adc
#
_cell.length_a   1.000
_cell.length_b   1.000
_cell.length_c   1.000
_cell.angle_alpha   90.00
_cell.angle_beta   90.00
_cell.angle_gamma   90.00
#
_symmetry.space_group_name_H-M   'P 1'
#
loop_
_entity.id
_entity.type
_entity.pdbx_description
1 polymer ?
#
loop_
_entity_poly.entity_id
_entity_poly.type
_entity_poly.pdbx_seq_one_letter_code
_entity_poly.pdbx_strand_id
1 'polypeptide(L)'
;NATDATLKLKHIASIGKEKIDVGDPVIEVKVDKKGKKLHIIDQGIGMTAEEIEKYINEVAFSGAEEFLEKYKDSAKDSGIIGHFGLGFYSAFMVAKKVEIISKSYKNKPSAHWTCDGSPNYTLDKGNKKDRGTEIILHIDKDSKEFLEENKISELLVKYNKFMPIPIKFGTKEETLPLEKDAKEGDKPKTKTVDNIINNPSPAWTKQPKDLKDEDYKSFYRELYPMQFEDPLFNIHLNVEYQVSYTHLR
;
A
#
# COMPACT_ATOMS: atom_id res chain seq x y z
N ASN A 1 2.35 5.56 3.59
CA ASN A 1 1.40 5.76 4.70
C ASN A 1 0.39 4.60 4.80
N ALA A 2 -0.32 4.24 3.71
CA ALA A 2 -1.30 3.13 3.71
C ALA A 2 -0.65 1.79 4.10
N THR A 3 0.54 1.50 3.56
CA THR A 3 1.34 0.33 3.92
C THR A 3 1.69 0.35 5.41
N ASP A 4 2.22 1.48 5.92
CA ASP A 4 2.59 1.60 7.33
C ASP A 4 1.39 1.48 8.27
N ALA A 5 0.25 2.05 7.91
CA ALA A 5 -0.99 1.90 8.67
C ALA A 5 -1.41 0.43 8.79
N THR A 6 -1.22 -0.35 7.72
CA THR A 6 -1.53 -1.78 7.68
C THR A 6 -0.49 -2.60 8.46
N LEU A 7 0.80 -2.28 8.33
CA LEU A 7 1.86 -2.95 9.08
C LEU A 7 1.74 -2.69 10.59
N LYS A 8 1.42 -1.46 10.99
CA LYS A 8 1.13 -1.12 12.39
C LYS A 8 -0.02 -1.96 12.95
N LEU A 9 -1.09 -2.13 12.16
CA LEU A 9 -2.22 -2.97 12.56
C LEU A 9 -1.79 -4.43 12.76
N LYS A 10 -1.08 -5.01 11.79
CA LYS A 10 -0.56 -6.39 11.87
C LYS A 10 0.31 -6.57 13.11
N HIS A 11 1.18 -5.59 13.39
CA HIS A 11 2.05 -5.62 14.56
C HIS A 11 1.24 -5.58 15.88
N ILE A 12 0.26 -4.68 16.02
CA ILE A 12 -0.59 -4.61 17.23
C ILE A 12 -1.34 -5.93 17.43
N ALA A 13 -1.87 -6.51 16.38
CA ALA A 13 -2.57 -7.79 16.43
C ALA A 13 -1.64 -8.95 16.85
N SER A 14 -0.38 -8.96 16.37
CA SER A 14 0.60 -10.02 16.72
C SER A 14 1.03 -9.99 18.18
N ILE A 15 1.03 -8.82 18.83
CA ILE A 15 1.34 -8.68 20.26
C ILE A 15 0.22 -9.25 21.16
N GLY A 16 -0.97 -9.48 20.60
CA GLY A 16 -2.07 -10.19 21.28
C GLY A 16 -2.74 -9.42 22.43
N LYS A 17 -2.43 -8.13 22.60
CA LYS A 17 -3.05 -7.29 23.65
C LYS A 17 -4.52 -6.97 23.36
N GLU A 18 -4.90 -7.01 22.11
CA GLU A 18 -6.28 -6.77 21.64
C GLU A 18 -6.64 -7.83 20.59
N LYS A 19 -7.87 -8.35 20.64
CA LYS A 19 -8.40 -9.24 19.59
C LYS A 19 -8.78 -8.39 18.39
N ILE A 20 -7.85 -8.19 17.46
CA ILE A 20 -8.06 -7.46 16.22
C ILE A 20 -8.10 -8.47 15.08
N ASP A 21 -9.21 -8.53 14.38
CA ASP A 21 -9.27 -9.24 13.11
C ASP A 21 -8.60 -8.37 12.04
N VAL A 22 -7.45 -8.82 11.58
CA VAL A 22 -6.69 -8.13 10.53
C VAL A 22 -7.24 -8.46 9.15
N GLY A 23 -7.75 -9.67 8.95
CA GLY A 23 -8.14 -10.20 7.63
C GLY A 23 -6.97 -10.22 6.65
N ASP A 24 -7.30 -10.13 5.36
CA ASP A 24 -6.33 -10.01 4.25
C ASP A 24 -6.35 -8.57 3.71
N PRO A 25 -5.64 -7.64 4.34
CA PRO A 25 -5.73 -6.24 4.00
C PRO A 25 -5.10 -5.96 2.62
N VAL A 26 -5.84 -5.21 1.82
CA VAL A 26 -5.44 -4.74 0.50
C VAL A 26 -5.53 -3.22 0.47
N ILE A 27 -4.54 -2.57 -0.11
CA ILE A 27 -4.60 -1.14 -0.43
C ILE A 27 -5.28 -1.02 -1.80
N GLU A 28 -6.34 -0.23 -1.89
CA GLU A 28 -7.04 -0.01 -3.15
C GLU A 28 -6.80 1.42 -3.65
N VAL A 29 -6.42 1.54 -4.93
CA VAL A 29 -6.29 2.83 -5.62
C VAL A 29 -7.36 2.89 -6.69
N LYS A 30 -8.09 4.02 -6.76
CA LYS A 30 -9.17 4.26 -7.73
C LYS A 30 -9.06 5.63 -8.36
N VAL A 31 -9.29 5.71 -9.66
CA VAL A 31 -9.43 6.97 -10.37
C VAL A 31 -10.91 7.22 -10.70
N ASP A 32 -11.46 8.30 -10.18
CA ASP A 32 -12.75 8.83 -10.59
C ASP A 32 -12.56 9.98 -11.58
N LYS A 33 -12.53 9.66 -12.87
CA LYS A 33 -12.36 10.65 -13.95
C LYS A 33 -13.47 11.70 -13.97
N LYS A 34 -14.71 11.30 -13.66
CA LYS A 34 -15.87 12.21 -13.68
C LYS A 34 -15.82 13.19 -12.51
N GLY A 35 -15.54 12.69 -11.32
CA GLY A 35 -15.38 13.49 -10.11
C GLY A 35 -14.02 14.21 -10.03
N LYS A 36 -13.08 13.89 -10.95
CA LYS A 36 -11.69 14.38 -10.93
C LYS A 36 -11.00 14.09 -9.62
N LYS A 37 -11.13 12.86 -9.14
CA LYS A 37 -10.62 12.40 -7.85
C LYS A 37 -9.71 11.19 -8.03
N LEU A 38 -8.68 11.14 -7.19
CA LEU A 38 -7.87 9.94 -6.96
C LEU A 38 -8.11 9.48 -5.52
N HIS A 39 -8.47 8.22 -5.35
CA HIS A 39 -8.75 7.62 -4.06
C HIS A 39 -7.63 6.63 -3.69
N ILE A 40 -7.15 6.69 -2.46
CA ILE A 40 -6.21 5.74 -1.88
C ILE A 40 -6.86 5.23 -0.59
N ILE A 41 -7.16 3.94 -0.55
CA ILE A 41 -7.97 3.32 0.49
C ILE A 41 -7.15 2.22 1.14
N ASP A 42 -6.98 2.27 2.45
CA ASP A 42 -6.36 1.21 3.26
C ASP A 42 -7.33 0.62 4.28
N GLN A 43 -6.98 -0.55 4.77
CA GLN A 43 -7.65 -1.27 5.84
C GLN A 43 -6.77 -1.33 7.11
N GLY A 44 -5.85 -0.39 7.25
CA GLY A 44 -4.91 -0.27 8.35
C GLY A 44 -5.55 0.12 9.68
N ILE A 45 -4.75 0.64 10.59
CA ILE A 45 -5.20 1.01 11.94
C ILE A 45 -6.25 2.11 11.95
N GLY A 46 -6.37 2.91 10.89
CA GLY A 46 -7.19 4.11 10.86
C GLY A 46 -6.76 5.16 11.89
N MET A 47 -7.47 6.27 11.94
CA MET A 47 -7.22 7.38 12.87
C MET A 47 -8.53 7.84 13.52
N THR A 48 -8.46 8.29 14.78
CA THR A 48 -9.50 9.05 15.44
C THR A 48 -9.44 10.52 15.02
N ALA A 49 -10.43 11.33 15.38
CA ALA A 49 -10.41 12.77 15.13
C ALA A 49 -9.19 13.43 15.78
N GLU A 50 -8.91 13.09 17.03
CA GLU A 50 -7.77 13.61 17.80
C GLU A 50 -6.42 13.20 17.16
N GLU A 51 -6.35 11.98 16.63
CA GLU A 51 -5.15 11.50 15.92
C GLU A 51 -4.95 12.22 14.58
N ILE A 52 -6.03 12.56 13.88
CA ILE A 52 -5.95 13.37 12.65
C ILE A 52 -5.44 14.77 12.99
N GLU A 53 -5.97 15.42 14.02
CA GLU A 53 -5.47 16.74 14.48
C GLU A 53 -3.97 16.69 14.77
N LYS A 54 -3.54 15.68 15.52
CA LYS A 54 -2.14 15.54 15.93
C LYS A 54 -1.18 15.22 14.79
N TYR A 55 -1.54 14.28 13.89
CA TYR A 55 -0.59 13.75 12.88
C TYR A 55 -0.74 14.39 11.50
N ILE A 56 -1.86 15.07 11.24
CA ILE A 56 -2.13 15.68 9.94
C ILE A 56 -2.00 17.21 10.00
N ASN A 57 -2.38 17.85 11.11
CA ASN A 57 -2.34 19.31 11.21
C ASN A 57 -1.01 19.81 11.80
N GLU A 58 -0.30 19.00 12.57
CA GLU A 58 1.04 19.35 13.08
C GLU A 58 2.11 18.91 12.08
N VAL A 59 2.76 19.88 11.44
CA VAL A 59 3.80 19.62 10.43
C VAL A 59 5.00 18.92 11.07
N ALA A 60 5.55 17.92 10.39
CA ALA A 60 6.68 17.11 10.83
C ALA A 60 6.44 16.27 12.09
N PHE A 61 5.20 16.06 12.50
CA PHE A 61 4.87 15.13 13.56
C PHE A 61 4.60 13.72 12.97
N SER A 62 5.44 12.75 13.34
CA SER A 62 5.33 11.39 12.79
C SER A 62 4.73 10.43 13.80
N GLY A 63 3.53 9.93 13.51
CA GLY A 63 2.95 8.81 14.26
C GLY A 63 3.75 7.49 14.14
N ALA A 64 4.76 7.44 13.26
CA ALA A 64 5.68 6.32 13.18
C ALA A 64 6.69 6.33 14.32
N GLU A 65 7.28 7.49 14.67
CA GLU A 65 8.22 7.59 15.80
C GLU A 65 7.55 7.21 17.12
N GLU A 66 6.36 7.76 17.40
CA GLU A 66 5.62 7.43 18.62
C GLU A 66 5.26 5.93 18.68
N PHE A 67 4.94 5.33 17.55
CA PHE A 67 4.70 3.89 17.46
C PHE A 67 5.96 3.09 17.75
N LEU A 68 7.09 3.45 17.14
CA LEU A 68 8.37 2.77 17.35
C LEU A 68 8.85 2.91 18.79
N GLU A 69 8.68 4.07 19.44
CA GLU A 69 9.00 4.26 20.85
C GLU A 69 8.13 3.40 21.76
N LYS A 70 6.83 3.39 21.52
CA LYS A 70 5.85 2.63 22.33
C LYS A 70 6.07 1.12 22.28
N TYR A 71 6.60 0.61 21.16
CA TYR A 71 6.81 -0.81 20.91
C TYR A 71 8.29 -1.16 20.71
N LYS A 72 9.21 -0.41 21.32
CA LYS A 72 10.65 -0.42 21.10
C LYS A 72 11.31 -1.80 21.11
N ASP A 73 10.82 -2.70 21.95
CA ASP A 73 11.37 -4.07 22.09
C ASP A 73 10.85 -5.05 21.03
N SER A 74 9.70 -4.77 20.40
CA SER A 74 9.07 -5.65 19.43
C SER A 74 8.94 -5.06 18.03
N ALA A 75 9.15 -3.75 17.87
CA ALA A 75 8.93 -3.03 16.61
C ALA A 75 10.18 -2.91 15.72
N LYS A 76 11.34 -3.43 16.13
CA LYS A 76 12.58 -3.36 15.33
C LYS A 76 12.43 -3.98 13.95
N ASP A 77 11.57 -4.99 13.81
CA ASP A 77 11.29 -5.70 12.55
C ASP A 77 9.92 -5.34 11.95
N SER A 78 9.30 -4.22 12.36
CA SER A 78 7.95 -3.85 11.93
C SER A 78 7.84 -3.45 10.45
N GLY A 79 8.99 -3.20 9.78
CA GLY A 79 9.03 -2.82 8.36
C GLY A 79 8.39 -1.45 8.04
N ILE A 80 8.21 -0.58 9.06
CA ILE A 80 7.64 0.77 8.89
C ILE A 80 8.61 1.63 8.07
N ILE A 81 8.09 2.29 7.04
CA ILE A 81 8.85 3.03 6.03
C ILE A 81 8.88 4.54 6.35
N GLY A 82 7.77 5.10 6.83
CA GLY A 82 7.63 6.54 7.07
C GLY A 82 8.27 6.99 8.39
N HIS A 83 9.12 8.03 8.32
CA HIS A 83 9.81 8.58 9.51
C HIS A 83 9.56 10.07 9.74
N PHE A 84 9.37 10.86 8.68
CA PHE A 84 9.47 12.33 8.78
C PHE A 84 8.14 13.08 8.95
N GLY A 85 6.98 12.41 8.85
CA GLY A 85 5.66 13.06 8.96
C GLY A 85 5.33 14.08 7.85
N LEU A 86 6.13 14.14 6.77
CA LEU A 86 5.98 15.12 5.70
C LEU A 86 5.33 14.57 4.42
N GLY A 87 5.33 13.26 4.23
CA GLY A 87 4.88 12.62 2.98
C GLY A 87 3.44 12.92 2.61
N PHE A 88 2.56 13.13 3.58
CA PHE A 88 1.16 13.45 3.34
C PHE A 88 0.99 14.78 2.59
N TYR A 89 1.79 15.78 2.93
CA TYR A 89 1.64 17.12 2.35
C TYR A 89 1.97 17.19 0.86
N SER A 90 2.68 16.20 0.31
CA SER A 90 2.91 16.10 -1.13
C SER A 90 1.60 15.95 -1.93
N ALA A 91 0.50 15.54 -1.29
CA ALA A 91 -0.82 15.49 -1.90
C ALA A 91 -1.27 16.85 -2.46
N PHE A 92 -0.90 17.96 -1.80
CA PHE A 92 -1.25 19.33 -2.25
C PHE A 92 -0.43 19.81 -3.43
N MET A 93 0.60 19.07 -3.87
CA MET A 93 1.31 19.39 -5.12
C MET A 93 0.48 19.08 -6.36
N VAL A 94 -0.51 18.18 -6.24
CA VAL A 94 -1.34 17.73 -7.37
C VAL A 94 -2.84 17.90 -7.15
N ALA A 95 -3.24 18.18 -5.90
CA ALA A 95 -4.64 18.32 -5.52
C ALA A 95 -4.95 19.71 -4.98
N LYS A 96 -6.04 20.31 -5.48
CA LYS A 96 -6.58 21.57 -4.97
C LYS A 96 -7.34 21.41 -3.65
N LYS A 97 -7.68 20.19 -3.26
CA LYS A 97 -8.39 19.84 -2.04
C LYS A 97 -8.07 18.38 -1.70
N VAL A 98 -7.87 18.10 -0.43
CA VAL A 98 -7.66 16.74 0.09
C VAL A 98 -8.70 16.45 1.16
N GLU A 99 -9.28 15.23 1.12
CA GLU A 99 -10.16 14.71 2.15
C GLU A 99 -9.55 13.45 2.76
N ILE A 100 -9.72 13.28 4.06
CA ILE A 100 -9.38 12.06 4.81
C ILE A 100 -10.65 11.57 5.49
N ILE A 101 -11.07 10.36 5.17
CA ILE A 101 -12.16 9.69 5.86
C ILE A 101 -11.57 8.48 6.58
N SER A 102 -11.56 8.51 7.91
CA SER A 102 -10.86 7.49 8.69
C SER A 102 -11.72 6.91 9.80
N LYS A 103 -11.53 5.61 10.04
CA LYS A 103 -12.15 4.87 11.14
C LYS A 103 -11.06 4.08 11.86
N SER A 104 -10.79 4.48 13.10
CA SER A 104 -9.79 3.83 13.93
C SER A 104 -10.22 2.43 14.37
N TYR A 105 -9.25 1.52 14.55
CA TYR A 105 -9.47 0.21 15.19
C TYR A 105 -9.96 0.32 16.64
N LYS A 106 -9.76 1.47 17.28
CA LYS A 106 -10.11 1.76 18.70
C LYS A 106 -11.63 1.90 18.95
N ASN A 107 -12.49 1.50 18.04
CA ASN A 107 -13.95 1.60 18.14
C ASN A 107 -14.48 3.02 18.46
N LYS A 108 -13.79 4.08 18.01
CA LYS A 108 -14.22 5.48 18.08
C LYS A 108 -15.07 5.84 16.85
N PRO A 109 -15.86 6.93 16.87
CA PRO A 109 -16.53 7.42 15.67
C PRO A 109 -15.55 7.64 14.52
N SER A 110 -16.02 7.46 13.29
CA SER A 110 -15.20 7.83 12.12
C SER A 110 -15.10 9.36 12.01
N ALA A 111 -13.99 9.83 11.47
CA ALA A 111 -13.71 11.24 11.27
C ALA A 111 -13.63 11.55 9.76
N HIS A 112 -14.01 12.76 9.38
CA HIS A 112 -13.88 13.31 8.04
C HIS A 112 -13.17 14.66 8.13
N TRP A 113 -11.95 14.68 7.66
CA TRP A 113 -11.10 15.87 7.59
C TRP A 113 -11.03 16.37 6.15
N THR A 114 -10.98 17.69 5.98
CA THR A 114 -10.91 18.32 4.66
C THR A 114 -10.05 19.57 4.71
N CYS A 115 -9.19 19.78 3.70
CA CYS A 115 -8.35 20.96 3.55
C CYS A 115 -8.11 21.25 2.06
N ASP A 116 -8.04 22.52 1.71
CA ASP A 116 -7.75 23.02 0.37
C ASP A 116 -6.32 23.54 0.20
N GLY A 117 -5.44 23.23 1.15
CA GLY A 117 -4.06 23.68 1.18
C GLY A 117 -3.88 25.04 1.89
N SER A 118 -4.97 25.71 2.27
CA SER A 118 -4.92 26.88 3.17
C SER A 118 -4.63 26.43 4.61
N PRO A 119 -4.31 27.38 5.52
CA PRO A 119 -4.17 27.06 6.94
C PRO A 119 -5.45 26.56 7.61
N ASN A 120 -6.60 26.68 6.94
CA ASN A 120 -7.89 26.26 7.47
C ASN A 120 -8.22 24.82 7.05
N TYR A 121 -8.82 24.08 7.96
CA TYR A 121 -9.35 22.73 7.71
C TYR A 121 -10.71 22.58 8.36
N THR A 122 -11.47 21.56 7.96
CA THR A 122 -12.66 21.11 8.68
C THR A 122 -12.43 19.69 9.19
N LEU A 123 -12.97 19.38 10.36
CA LEU A 123 -12.94 18.06 10.96
C LEU A 123 -14.31 17.73 11.53
N ASP A 124 -15.02 16.87 10.81
CA ASP A 124 -16.40 16.48 11.11
C ASP A 124 -16.50 14.97 11.41
N LYS A 125 -17.68 14.54 11.83
CA LYS A 125 -17.98 13.13 11.95
C LYS A 125 -18.06 12.49 10.56
N GLY A 126 -17.26 11.46 10.33
CA GLY A 126 -17.29 10.68 9.09
C GLY A 126 -18.43 9.66 9.06
N ASN A 127 -18.60 9.03 7.90
CA ASN A 127 -19.61 7.99 7.65
C ASN A 127 -18.99 6.59 7.40
N LYS A 128 -17.67 6.46 7.53
CA LYS A 128 -16.95 5.19 7.29
C LYS A 128 -17.33 4.19 8.39
N LYS A 129 -17.77 3.00 7.97
CA LYS A 129 -18.18 1.92 8.89
C LYS A 129 -17.01 1.02 9.25
N ASP A 130 -16.20 0.68 8.25
CA ASP A 130 -15.11 -0.26 8.39
C ASP A 130 -13.81 0.49 8.76
N ARG A 131 -12.94 -0.20 9.50
CA ARG A 131 -11.61 0.28 9.87
C ARG A 131 -10.77 0.63 8.64
N GLY A 132 -9.88 1.59 8.79
CA GLY A 132 -8.92 2.05 7.79
C GLY A 132 -9.12 3.50 7.40
N THR A 133 -8.37 3.93 6.41
CA THR A 133 -8.37 5.31 5.94
C THR A 133 -8.62 5.36 4.43
N GLU A 134 -9.41 6.32 4.02
CA GLU A 134 -9.57 6.73 2.62
C GLU A 134 -9.06 8.15 2.48
N ILE A 135 -8.07 8.35 1.59
CA ILE A 135 -7.57 9.66 1.18
C ILE A 135 -8.12 9.95 -0.20
N ILE A 136 -8.77 11.11 -0.35
CA ILE A 136 -9.38 11.56 -1.59
C ILE A 136 -8.67 12.83 -2.05
N LEU A 137 -7.98 12.74 -3.19
CA LEU A 137 -7.31 13.86 -3.83
C LEU A 137 -8.21 14.45 -4.91
N HIS A 138 -8.64 15.69 -4.74
CA HIS A 138 -9.34 16.44 -5.80
C HIS A 138 -8.31 17.06 -6.74
N ILE A 139 -8.03 16.36 -7.82
CA ILE A 139 -6.94 16.68 -8.75
C ILE A 139 -7.12 18.07 -9.36
N ASP A 140 -6.05 18.85 -9.33
CA ASP A 140 -6.02 20.19 -9.92
C ASP A 140 -6.06 20.17 -11.45
N LYS A 141 -6.36 21.32 -12.02
CA LYS A 141 -6.44 21.51 -13.49
C LYS A 141 -5.09 21.27 -14.19
N ASP A 142 -4.00 21.61 -13.53
CA ASP A 142 -2.64 21.48 -14.07
C ASP A 142 -2.06 20.07 -13.89
N SER A 143 -2.72 19.24 -13.07
CA SER A 143 -2.30 17.89 -12.70
C SER A 143 -3.19 16.79 -13.30
N LYS A 144 -3.92 17.07 -14.38
CA LYS A 144 -4.90 16.15 -14.99
C LYS A 144 -4.31 14.82 -15.43
N GLU A 145 -3.01 14.74 -15.66
CA GLU A 145 -2.33 13.48 -15.99
C GLU A 145 -2.54 12.40 -14.92
N PHE A 146 -2.72 12.78 -13.64
CA PHE A 146 -3.01 11.86 -12.54
C PHE A 146 -4.46 11.34 -12.50
N LEU A 147 -5.29 11.72 -13.48
CA LEU A 147 -6.60 11.13 -13.74
C LEU A 147 -6.55 10.05 -14.83
N GLU A 148 -5.39 9.85 -15.45
CA GLU A 148 -5.20 8.80 -16.44
C GLU A 148 -4.75 7.49 -15.78
N GLU A 149 -5.53 6.43 -15.99
CA GLU A 149 -5.28 5.12 -15.35
C GLU A 149 -3.90 4.57 -15.71
N ASN A 150 -3.47 4.73 -16.98
CA ASN A 150 -2.15 4.28 -17.41
C ASN A 150 -1.04 4.98 -16.64
N LYS A 151 -1.16 6.31 -16.42
CA LYS A 151 -0.18 7.07 -15.64
C LYS A 151 -0.10 6.61 -14.20
N ILE A 152 -1.26 6.41 -13.55
CA ILE A 152 -1.30 5.92 -12.18
C ILE A 152 -0.73 4.50 -12.10
N SER A 153 -1.11 3.61 -13.02
CA SER A 153 -0.57 2.24 -13.07
C SER A 153 0.95 2.23 -13.22
N GLU A 154 1.50 3.04 -14.13
CA GLU A 154 2.95 3.17 -14.32
C GLU A 154 3.65 3.62 -13.04
N LEU A 155 3.13 4.66 -12.37
CA LEU A 155 3.69 5.18 -11.12
C LEU A 155 3.61 4.15 -9.99
N LEU A 156 2.49 3.45 -9.86
CA LEU A 156 2.31 2.43 -8.83
C LEU A 156 3.28 1.27 -9.05
N VAL A 157 3.42 0.77 -10.27
CA VAL A 157 4.39 -0.30 -10.59
C VAL A 157 5.82 0.17 -10.35
N LYS A 158 6.17 1.38 -10.81
CA LYS A 158 7.53 1.91 -10.67
C LYS A 158 7.99 2.07 -9.23
N TYR A 159 7.11 2.59 -8.35
CA TYR A 159 7.51 2.98 -7.00
C TYR A 159 7.05 2.00 -5.91
N ASN A 160 6.09 1.11 -6.20
CA ASN A 160 5.50 0.24 -5.18
C ASN A 160 5.62 -1.25 -5.52
N LYS A 161 6.42 -1.62 -6.52
CA LYS A 161 6.52 -2.98 -7.07
C LYS A 161 6.67 -4.07 -6.01
N PHE A 162 7.40 -3.80 -4.93
CA PHE A 162 7.72 -4.75 -3.87
C PHE A 162 7.24 -4.32 -2.48
N MET A 163 6.21 -3.49 -2.43
CA MET A 163 5.56 -3.15 -1.16
C MET A 163 4.93 -4.39 -0.53
N PRO A 164 5.04 -4.57 0.81
CA PRO A 164 4.65 -5.81 1.49
C PRO A 164 3.13 -5.98 1.66
N ILE A 165 2.33 -5.03 1.21
CA ILE A 165 0.88 -5.10 1.22
C ILE A 165 0.39 -5.10 -0.23
N PRO A 166 -0.54 -6.01 -0.62
CA PRO A 166 -1.12 -6.01 -1.96
C PRO A 166 -1.76 -4.67 -2.31
N ILE A 167 -1.49 -4.18 -3.52
CA ILE A 167 -2.07 -2.94 -4.04
C ILE A 167 -2.96 -3.29 -5.22
N LYS A 168 -4.25 -3.09 -5.05
CA LYS A 168 -5.28 -3.28 -6.07
C LYS A 168 -5.44 -2.01 -6.88
N PHE A 169 -5.35 -2.13 -8.20
CA PHE A 169 -5.68 -1.06 -9.13
C PHE A 169 -6.49 -1.62 -10.30
N GLY A 170 -7.80 -1.41 -10.26
CA GLY A 170 -8.74 -1.96 -11.24
C GLY A 170 -8.93 -3.46 -11.13
N THR A 171 -9.36 -4.06 -12.25
CA THR A 171 -9.60 -5.50 -12.40
C THR A 171 -8.93 -6.01 -13.67
N LYS A 172 -8.63 -7.29 -13.72
CA LYS A 172 -8.14 -8.00 -14.91
C LYS A 172 -8.97 -9.24 -15.19
N GLU A 173 -8.98 -9.67 -16.45
CA GLU A 173 -9.55 -10.97 -16.83
C GLU A 173 -8.50 -12.06 -16.70
N GLU A 174 -8.79 -13.07 -15.91
CA GLU A 174 -7.97 -14.29 -15.86
C GLU A 174 -8.67 -15.40 -16.62
N THR A 175 -7.91 -16.05 -17.50
CA THR A 175 -8.36 -17.22 -18.23
C THR A 175 -8.29 -18.42 -17.31
N LEU A 176 -9.44 -19.06 -17.06
CA LEU A 176 -9.48 -20.29 -16.28
C LEU A 176 -8.92 -21.46 -17.10
N PRO A 177 -8.20 -22.39 -16.44
CA PRO A 177 -7.80 -23.62 -17.11
C PRO A 177 -9.03 -24.34 -17.69
N LEU A 178 -8.87 -24.93 -18.88
CA LEU A 178 -9.91 -25.75 -19.48
C LEU A 178 -10.25 -26.90 -18.52
N GLU A 179 -11.55 -27.15 -18.31
CA GLU A 179 -12.01 -28.29 -17.53
C GLU A 179 -11.54 -29.59 -18.21
N LYS A 180 -11.25 -30.64 -17.43
CA LYS A 180 -10.73 -31.93 -17.94
C LYS A 180 -11.60 -32.56 -19.01
N ASP A 181 -12.87 -32.18 -19.14
CA ASP A 181 -13.85 -32.68 -20.11
C ASP A 181 -14.12 -31.68 -21.24
N ALA A 182 -13.28 -30.65 -21.41
CA ALA A 182 -13.45 -29.66 -22.48
C ALA A 182 -13.26 -30.31 -23.86
N LYS A 183 -14.20 -30.04 -24.76
CA LYS A 183 -14.14 -30.51 -26.14
C LYS A 183 -13.22 -29.62 -26.96
N GLU A 184 -12.61 -30.23 -28.02
CA GLU A 184 -11.79 -29.50 -28.98
C GLU A 184 -12.63 -28.40 -29.65
N GLY A 185 -12.31 -27.12 -29.33
CA GLY A 185 -13.06 -25.94 -29.78
C GLY A 185 -13.75 -25.12 -28.69
N ASP A 186 -13.77 -25.56 -27.43
CA ASP A 186 -14.31 -24.81 -26.33
C ASP A 186 -13.40 -23.59 -26.02
N LYS A 187 -14.02 -22.41 -25.94
CA LYS A 187 -13.31 -21.19 -25.52
C LYS A 187 -13.09 -21.23 -24.02
N PRO A 188 -11.88 -20.91 -23.56
CA PRO A 188 -11.61 -20.84 -22.13
C PRO A 188 -12.52 -19.80 -21.45
N LYS A 189 -13.07 -20.15 -20.29
CA LYS A 189 -13.87 -19.24 -19.48
C LYS A 189 -12.94 -18.19 -18.87
N THR A 190 -13.32 -16.92 -18.94
CA THR A 190 -12.63 -15.84 -18.25
C THR A 190 -13.35 -15.48 -16.96
N LYS A 191 -12.58 -15.12 -15.93
CA LYS A 191 -13.08 -14.59 -14.66
C LYS A 191 -12.45 -13.24 -14.41
N THR A 192 -13.27 -12.25 -14.08
CA THR A 192 -12.77 -10.94 -13.64
C THR A 192 -12.26 -11.07 -12.21
N VAL A 193 -11.01 -10.72 -11.98
CA VAL A 193 -10.35 -10.71 -10.67
C VAL A 193 -9.74 -9.35 -10.38
N ASP A 194 -9.45 -9.09 -9.12
CA ASP A 194 -8.75 -7.87 -8.73
C ASP A 194 -7.35 -7.82 -9.35
N ASN A 195 -7.00 -6.68 -9.93
CA ASN A 195 -5.66 -6.50 -10.48
C ASN A 195 -4.70 -6.02 -9.39
N ILE A 196 -3.93 -6.96 -8.83
CA ILE A 196 -2.85 -6.66 -7.88
C ILE A 196 -1.60 -6.31 -8.69
N ILE A 197 -1.08 -5.11 -8.51
CA ILE A 197 -0.02 -4.53 -9.35
C ILE A 197 1.39 -4.71 -8.80
N ASN A 198 1.52 -5.14 -7.55
CA ASN A 198 2.80 -5.33 -6.88
C ASN A 198 3.01 -6.78 -6.48
N ASN A 199 4.25 -7.13 -6.18
CA ASN A 199 4.63 -8.41 -5.60
C ASN A 199 4.95 -8.23 -4.11
N PRO A 200 4.01 -8.55 -3.18
CA PRO A 200 4.21 -8.35 -1.75
C PRO A 200 5.15 -9.40 -1.11
N SER A 201 5.53 -10.44 -1.86
CA SER A 201 6.40 -11.52 -1.38
C SER A 201 7.49 -11.85 -2.41
N PRO A 202 8.40 -10.92 -2.70
CA PRO A 202 9.49 -11.15 -3.65
C PRO A 202 10.46 -12.23 -3.17
N ALA A 203 11.25 -12.79 -4.08
CA ALA A 203 12.11 -13.94 -3.81
C ALA A 203 13.06 -13.73 -2.62
N TRP A 204 13.59 -12.52 -2.42
CA TRP A 204 14.51 -12.23 -1.31
C TRP A 204 13.88 -12.28 0.10
N THR A 205 12.53 -12.27 0.21
CA THR A 205 11.82 -12.40 1.49
C THR A 205 11.62 -13.85 1.92
N LYS A 206 11.91 -14.79 1.04
CA LYS A 206 11.73 -16.23 1.25
C LYS A 206 13.04 -16.88 1.66
N GLN A 207 12.96 -18.03 2.34
CA GLN A 207 14.18 -18.79 2.64
C GLN A 207 14.70 -19.46 1.36
N PRO A 208 16.03 -19.54 1.14
CA PRO A 208 16.60 -20.18 -0.05
C PRO A 208 16.14 -21.63 -0.26
N LYS A 209 15.93 -22.37 0.83
CA LYS A 209 15.45 -23.77 0.80
C LYS A 209 14.02 -23.93 0.26
N ASP A 210 13.22 -22.86 0.29
CA ASP A 210 11.83 -22.86 -0.14
C ASP A 210 11.68 -22.40 -1.61
N LEU A 211 12.81 -22.07 -2.27
CA LEU A 211 12.88 -21.59 -3.64
C LEU A 211 13.57 -22.61 -4.54
N LYS A 212 13.06 -22.74 -5.78
CA LYS A 212 13.63 -23.54 -6.87
C LYS A 212 14.28 -22.61 -7.89
N ASP A 213 15.10 -23.17 -8.77
CA ASP A 213 15.75 -22.41 -9.86
C ASP A 213 14.74 -21.64 -10.72
N GLU A 214 13.56 -22.23 -10.95
CA GLU A 214 12.52 -21.59 -11.74
C GLU A 214 11.91 -20.37 -11.06
N ASP A 215 11.85 -20.34 -9.72
CA ASP A 215 11.39 -19.19 -8.96
C ASP A 215 12.37 -18.01 -9.11
N TYR A 216 13.68 -18.28 -9.11
CA TYR A 216 14.71 -17.26 -9.36
C TYR A 216 14.66 -16.73 -10.79
N LYS A 217 14.47 -17.59 -11.78
CA LYS A 217 14.32 -17.20 -13.18
C LYS A 217 13.05 -16.35 -13.39
N SER A 218 11.94 -16.76 -12.80
CA SER A 218 10.68 -16.00 -12.83
C SER A 218 10.85 -14.63 -12.20
N PHE A 219 11.54 -14.56 -11.05
CA PHE A 219 11.83 -13.31 -10.38
C PHE A 219 12.78 -12.42 -11.20
N TYR A 220 13.78 -13.00 -11.87
CA TYR A 220 14.65 -12.27 -12.78
C TYR A 220 13.88 -11.66 -13.96
N ARG A 221 12.97 -12.41 -14.58
CA ARG A 221 12.10 -11.91 -15.66
C ARG A 221 11.14 -10.82 -15.16
N GLU A 222 10.68 -10.91 -13.92
CA GLU A 222 9.90 -9.84 -13.28
C GLU A 222 10.71 -8.55 -13.13
N LEU A 223 11.99 -8.65 -12.72
CA LEU A 223 12.88 -7.49 -12.58
C LEU A 223 13.25 -6.86 -13.93
N TYR A 224 13.50 -7.70 -14.92
CA TYR A 224 14.02 -7.33 -16.23
C TYR A 224 13.13 -7.87 -17.37
N PRO A 225 11.91 -7.34 -17.53
CA PRO A 225 10.91 -7.90 -18.47
C PRO A 225 11.32 -7.82 -19.95
N MET A 226 12.33 -6.99 -20.29
CA MET A 226 12.87 -6.85 -21.63
C MET A 226 14.09 -7.76 -21.89
N GLN A 227 14.54 -8.51 -20.88
CA GLN A 227 15.60 -9.49 -21.03
C GLN A 227 15.00 -10.88 -21.28
N PHE A 228 15.31 -11.47 -22.44
CA PHE A 228 14.77 -12.78 -22.84
C PHE A 228 15.68 -13.93 -22.45
N GLU A 229 16.93 -13.64 -22.11
CA GLU A 229 17.91 -14.65 -21.68
C GLU A 229 17.77 -14.92 -20.18
N ASP A 230 17.96 -16.17 -19.79
CA ASP A 230 17.98 -16.54 -18.38
C ASP A 230 19.27 -16.02 -17.70
N PRO A 231 19.24 -15.76 -16.39
CA PRO A 231 20.45 -15.37 -15.65
C PRO A 231 21.46 -16.51 -15.66
N LEU A 232 22.75 -16.18 -15.77
CA LEU A 232 23.82 -17.16 -15.74
C LEU A 232 23.91 -17.89 -14.40
N PHE A 233 23.65 -17.19 -13.30
CA PHE A 233 23.60 -17.72 -11.95
C PHE A 233 22.82 -16.76 -11.03
N ASN A 234 22.46 -17.23 -9.86
CA ASN A 234 21.89 -16.41 -8.79
C ASN A 234 22.63 -16.64 -7.48
N ILE A 235 22.71 -15.60 -6.65
CA ILE A 235 23.21 -15.68 -5.29
C ILE A 235 22.11 -15.16 -4.38
N HIS A 236 21.62 -16.00 -3.48
CA HIS A 236 20.64 -15.62 -2.48
C HIS A 236 21.34 -15.50 -1.11
N LEU A 237 21.52 -14.26 -0.66
CA LEU A 237 22.09 -13.98 0.65
C LEU A 237 20.96 -13.70 1.63
N ASN A 238 20.87 -14.56 2.64
CA ASN A 238 19.98 -14.34 3.78
C ASN A 238 20.81 -13.71 4.90
N VAL A 239 20.73 -12.38 5.02
CA VAL A 239 21.53 -11.63 6.00
C VAL A 239 20.68 -11.34 7.22
N GLU A 240 20.99 -11.97 8.34
CA GLU A 240 20.31 -11.76 9.64
C GLU A 240 20.69 -10.44 10.31
N TYR A 241 21.76 -9.78 9.85
CA TYR A 241 22.23 -8.51 10.40
C TYR A 241 21.94 -7.37 9.43
N GLN A 242 21.34 -6.29 9.93
CA GLN A 242 21.29 -5.02 9.22
C GLN A 242 22.72 -4.49 9.04
N VAL A 243 23.28 -4.65 7.85
CA VAL A 243 24.52 -3.99 7.48
C VAL A 243 24.18 -2.51 7.29
N SER A 244 24.75 -1.66 8.13
CA SER A 244 24.72 -0.22 7.92
C SER A 244 25.49 0.10 6.63
N TYR A 245 24.78 0.55 5.59
CA TYR A 245 25.35 0.91 4.28
C TYR A 245 26.30 2.12 4.30
N THR A 246 26.63 2.66 5.46
CA THR A 246 27.52 3.81 5.61
C THR A 246 28.99 3.53 5.36
N HIS A 247 29.40 2.28 5.06
CA HIS A 247 30.79 1.86 4.91
C HIS A 247 31.15 1.19 3.57
N LEU A 248 30.29 1.25 2.56
CA LEU A 248 30.64 0.86 1.20
C LEU A 248 31.02 2.11 0.41
N ARG A 249 32.31 2.48 0.49
CA ARG A 249 32.98 3.35 -0.47
C ARG A 249 33.76 2.51 -1.48
#